data_8b6ebd53f4eea13768dc310558b82dee
#
_entry.id   8b6ebd53f4eea13768dc310558b82dee
#
_cell.length_a   1.000
_cell.length_b   1.000
_cell.length_c   1.000
_cell.angle_alpha   90.00
_cell.angle_beta   90.00
_cell.angle_gamma   90.00
#
_symmetry.space_group_name_H-M   'P 1'
#
loop_
_entity.id
_entity.type
_entity.pdbx_description
1 polymer ?
#
loop_
_entity_poly.entity_id
_entity_poly.type
_entity_poly.pdbx_seq_one_letter_code
_entity_poly.pdbx_strand_id
1 'polypeptide(L)'
;MRLDIALSELHLFKSRTQASLAIQDGAALLNGEVVKPGHGVKPGDHISLVGPAGTRTCEVLALPRASLSRAAARELLREVTAR
;
A
#
# COMPACT_ATOMS: atom_id res chain seq x y z
N MET A 1 7.53 5.97 7.26
CA MET A 1 6.64 4.87 7.75
C MET A 1 7.00 3.58 7.03
N ARG A 2 6.98 2.47 7.75
CA ARG A 2 7.24 1.17 7.12
C ARG A 2 6.10 0.80 6.17
N LEU A 3 6.43 0.13 5.08
CA LEU A 3 5.43 -0.24 4.08
C LEU A 3 4.35 -1.17 4.64
N ASP A 4 4.73 -2.16 5.45
CA ASP A 4 3.76 -3.09 6.04
C ASP A 4 2.77 -2.36 6.96
N ILE A 5 3.26 -1.39 7.73
CA ILE A 5 2.40 -0.59 8.59
C ILE A 5 1.49 0.30 7.74
N ALA A 6 2.04 0.94 6.72
CA ALA A 6 1.26 1.82 5.85
C ALA A 6 0.13 1.06 5.16
N LEU A 7 0.41 -0.14 4.64
CA LEU A 7 -0.61 -0.95 3.98
C LEU A 7 -1.74 -1.34 4.93
N SER A 8 -1.42 -1.63 6.18
CA SER A 8 -2.41 -1.95 7.18
C SER A 8 -3.22 -0.71 7.58
N GLU A 9 -2.54 0.40 7.85
CA GLU A 9 -3.21 1.64 8.28
C GLU A 9 -4.07 2.25 7.17
N LEU A 10 -3.70 2.03 5.91
CA LEU A 10 -4.47 2.50 4.77
C LEU A 10 -5.61 1.54 4.40
N HIS A 11 -5.81 0.50 5.20
CA HIS A 11 -6.87 -0.50 5.01
C HIS A 11 -6.78 -1.25 3.68
N LEU A 12 -5.57 -1.34 3.11
CA LEU A 12 -5.34 -2.14 1.92
C LEU A 12 -5.19 -3.62 2.27
N PHE A 13 -4.82 -3.90 3.53
CA PHE A 13 -4.78 -5.25 4.09
C PHE A 13 -5.40 -5.23 5.47
N LYS A 14 -5.89 -6.38 5.89
CA LYS A 14 -6.57 -6.50 7.20
C LYS A 14 -5.64 -6.34 8.38
N SER A 15 -4.38 -6.74 8.21
CA SER A 15 -3.41 -6.67 9.30
C SER A 15 -2.02 -6.43 8.75
N ARG A 16 -1.14 -5.99 9.64
CA ARG A 16 0.27 -5.80 9.32
C ARG A 16 0.92 -7.12 8.89
N THR A 17 0.54 -8.23 9.52
CA THR A 17 1.07 -9.54 9.17
C THR A 17 0.72 -9.91 7.73
N GLN A 18 -0.55 -9.71 7.33
CA GLN A 18 -0.96 -10.00 5.96
C GLN A 18 -0.25 -9.09 4.97
N ALA A 19 -0.08 -7.81 5.32
CA ALA A 19 0.64 -6.87 4.48
C ALA A 19 2.09 -7.31 4.29
N SER A 20 2.75 -7.72 5.37
CA SER A 20 4.13 -8.18 5.32
C SER A 20 4.29 -9.40 4.41
N LEU A 21 3.38 -10.36 4.52
CA LEU A 21 3.41 -11.55 3.68
C LEU A 21 3.20 -11.21 2.20
N ALA A 22 2.28 -10.30 1.91
CA ALA A 22 2.02 -9.87 0.53
C ALA A 22 3.24 -9.18 -0.08
N ILE A 23 3.95 -8.37 0.70
CA ILE A 23 5.17 -7.71 0.24
C ILE A 23 6.24 -8.76 -0.08
N GLN A 24 6.42 -9.74 0.81
CA GLN A 24 7.40 -10.79 0.62
C GLN A 24 7.09 -11.66 -0.59
N ASP A 25 5.81 -11.87 -0.87
CA ASP A 25 5.38 -12.71 -1.99
C ASP A 25 5.36 -11.98 -3.33
N GLY A 26 5.67 -10.69 -3.34
CA GLY A 26 5.60 -9.90 -4.56
C GLY A 26 4.19 -9.51 -4.96
N ALA A 27 3.21 -9.67 -4.07
CA ALA A 27 1.83 -9.27 -4.32
C ALA A 27 1.59 -7.81 -3.98
N ALA A 28 2.50 -7.16 -3.28
CA ALA A 28 2.49 -5.73 -3.03
C ALA A 28 3.84 -5.16 -3.42
N LEU A 29 3.83 -4.22 -4.36
CA LEU A 29 5.05 -3.63 -4.91
C LEU A 29 5.11 -2.15 -4.54
N LEU A 30 6.32 -1.63 -4.38
CA LEU A 30 6.53 -0.21 -4.15
C LEU A 30 7.28 0.36 -5.35
N ASN A 31 6.64 1.30 -6.04
CA ASN A 31 7.19 1.90 -7.27
C ASN A 31 7.57 0.82 -8.30
N GLY A 32 6.75 -0.23 -8.38
CA GLY A 32 6.94 -1.30 -9.35
C GLY A 32 7.95 -2.35 -8.95
N GLU A 33 8.51 -2.28 -7.73
CA GLU A 33 9.57 -3.19 -7.30
C GLU A 33 9.18 -3.95 -6.04
N VAL A 34 9.72 -5.18 -5.94
CA VAL A 34 9.62 -5.96 -4.72
C VAL A 34 10.61 -5.39 -3.71
N VAL A 35 10.12 -5.04 -2.51
CA VAL A 35 10.94 -4.48 -1.45
C VAL A 35 10.72 -5.29 -0.17
N LYS A 36 11.47 -4.95 0.88
CA LYS A 36 11.26 -5.59 2.19
C LYS A 36 10.08 -4.95 2.90
N PRO A 37 9.38 -5.68 3.79
CA PRO A 37 8.25 -5.12 4.53
C PRO A 37 8.59 -3.86 5.31
N GLY A 38 9.81 -3.76 5.82
CA GLY A 38 10.24 -2.58 6.56
C GLY A 38 10.70 -1.41 5.72
N HIS A 39 10.63 -1.53 4.39
CA HIS A 39 11.04 -0.43 3.50
C HIS A 39 10.18 0.81 3.77
N GLY A 40 10.82 1.98 3.77
CA GLY A 40 10.10 3.23 4.01
C GLY A 40 9.22 3.62 2.84
N VAL A 41 8.04 4.16 3.15
CA VAL A 41 7.13 4.70 2.15
C VAL A 41 6.88 6.18 2.48
N LYS A 42 6.73 6.99 1.45
CA LYS A 42 6.52 8.42 1.58
C LYS A 42 5.46 8.91 0.60
N PRO A 43 4.89 10.09 0.80
CA PRO A 43 3.96 10.65 -0.18
C PRO A 43 4.61 10.74 -1.56
N GLY A 44 3.83 10.41 -2.59
CA GLY A 44 4.31 10.35 -3.96
C GLY A 44 4.69 8.95 -4.39
N ASP A 45 4.91 8.02 -3.46
CA ASP A 45 5.20 6.64 -3.82
C ASP A 45 3.97 5.95 -4.38
N HIS A 46 4.17 5.00 -5.29
CA HIS A 46 3.10 4.19 -5.87
C HIS A 46 3.13 2.80 -5.28
N ILE A 47 1.97 2.32 -4.84
CA ILE A 47 1.81 0.96 -4.33
C ILE A 47 0.99 0.18 -5.34
N SER A 48 1.50 -0.96 -5.79
CA SER A 48 0.79 -1.84 -6.71
C SER A 48 0.39 -3.12 -5.99
N LEU A 49 -0.88 -3.48 -6.11
CA LEU A 49 -1.42 -4.71 -5.53
C LEU A 49 -1.73 -5.67 -6.67
N VAL A 50 -1.05 -6.81 -6.66
CA VAL A 50 -1.17 -7.82 -7.70
C VAL A 50 -2.18 -8.86 -7.24
N GLY A 51 -3.21 -9.09 -8.03
CA GLY A 51 -4.25 -10.05 -7.71
C GLY A 51 -4.68 -10.85 -8.93
N PRO A 52 -5.58 -11.84 -8.74
CA PRO A 52 -6.03 -12.70 -9.85
C PRO A 52 -6.76 -11.93 -10.94
N ALA A 53 -7.37 -10.79 -10.61
CA ALA A 53 -8.08 -9.97 -11.59
C ALA A 53 -7.17 -8.91 -12.23
N GLY A 54 -5.89 -8.87 -11.87
CA GLY A 54 -4.94 -7.90 -12.42
C GLY A 54 -4.26 -7.09 -11.33
N THR A 55 -3.56 -6.04 -11.75
CA THR A 55 -2.79 -5.19 -10.85
C THR A 55 -3.49 -3.85 -10.70
N ARG A 56 -3.64 -3.41 -9.44
CA ARG A 56 -4.13 -2.08 -9.12
C ARG A 56 -2.98 -1.27 -8.53
N THR A 57 -2.86 -0.03 -8.98
CA THR A 57 -1.81 0.86 -8.48
C THR A 57 -2.46 2.09 -7.87
N CYS A 58 -1.98 2.46 -6.69
CA CYS A 58 -2.42 3.65 -5.97
C CYS A 58 -1.23 4.53 -5.67
N GLU A 59 -1.43 5.84 -5.76
CA GLU A 59 -0.42 6.81 -5.32
C GLU A 59 -0.73 7.21 -3.88
N VAL A 60 0.30 7.23 -3.04
CA VAL A 60 0.17 7.68 -1.66
C VAL A 60 0.19 9.20 -1.65
N LEU A 61 -0.93 9.83 -1.29
CA LEU A 61 -1.03 11.29 -1.24
C LEU A 61 -0.51 11.83 0.07
N ALA A 62 -0.74 11.09 1.16
CA ALA A 62 -0.26 11.44 2.49
C ALA A 62 -0.19 10.17 3.32
N LEU A 63 0.62 10.18 4.37
CA LEU A 63 0.75 9.04 5.27
C LEU A 63 -0.24 9.19 6.44
N PRO A 64 -0.84 8.08 6.90
CA PRO A 64 -1.73 8.13 8.05
C PRO A 64 -0.95 8.48 9.32
N ARG A 65 -1.53 9.33 10.17
CA ARG A 65 -0.90 9.74 11.43
C ARG A 65 -1.51 9.04 12.62
N ALA A 66 -2.67 8.43 12.43
CA ALA A 66 -3.42 7.72 13.48
C ALA A 66 -4.30 6.71 12.81
N SER A 67 -4.95 5.87 13.60
CA SER A 67 -5.92 4.92 13.06
C SER A 67 -7.03 5.67 12.35
N LEU A 68 -7.30 5.29 11.11
CA LEU A 68 -8.28 5.95 10.27
C LEU A 68 -9.43 4.99 9.95
N SER A 69 -10.61 5.56 9.73
CA SER A 69 -11.70 4.80 9.12
C SER A 69 -11.33 4.50 7.67
N ARG A 70 -12.05 3.55 7.06
CA ARG A 70 -11.83 3.23 5.64
C ARG A 70 -12.06 4.42 4.74
N ALA A 71 -13.09 5.22 5.05
CA ALA A 71 -13.39 6.41 4.26
C ALA A 71 -12.25 7.42 4.34
N ALA A 72 -11.73 7.67 5.54
CA ALA A 72 -10.62 8.60 5.71
C ALA A 72 -9.34 8.08 5.04
N ALA A 73 -9.10 6.78 5.12
CA ALA A 73 -7.92 6.18 4.49
C ALA A 73 -7.96 6.33 2.97
N ARG A 74 -9.13 6.22 2.36
CA ARG A 74 -9.28 6.39 0.90
C ARG A 74 -8.84 7.75 0.44
N GLU A 75 -9.01 8.78 1.26
CA GLU A 75 -8.64 10.14 0.88
C GLU A 75 -7.13 10.34 0.85
N LEU A 76 -6.36 9.41 1.43
CA LEU A 76 -4.91 9.45 1.39
C LEU A 76 -4.33 8.73 0.19
N LEU A 77 -5.18 8.12 -0.64
CA LEU A 77 -4.77 7.35 -1.81
C LEU A 77 -5.47 7.87 -3.05
N ARG A 78 -4.77 7.80 -4.17
CA ARG A 78 -5.35 8.09 -5.48
C ARG A 78 -5.10 6.90 -6.37
N GLU A 79 -6.15 6.35 -6.97
CA GLU A 79 -5.99 5.24 -7.89
C GLU A 79 -5.34 5.73 -9.18
N VAL A 80 -4.29 5.05 -9.60
CA VAL A 80 -3.59 5.35 -10.85
C VAL A 80 -4.10 4.38 -11.90
N THR A 81 -4.72 4.92 -12.94
CA THR A 81 -5.22 4.10 -14.02
C THR A 81 -4.10 3.83 -15.00
N ALA A 82 -3.78 2.55 -15.18
CA ALA A 82 -2.79 2.16 -16.17
C ALA A 82 -3.39 2.29 -17.57
N ARG A 83 -2.56 2.64 -18.49
CA ARG A 83 -2.97 2.79 -19.87
C ARG A 83 -2.10 1.98 -20.76
#